data_c0bee9d10c5e26e8afaf8a82222ca440
#
_entry.id   c0bee9d10c5e26e8afaf8a82222ca440
#
_cell.length_a   1.000
_cell.length_b   1.000
_cell.length_c   1.000
_cell.angle_alpha   90.00
_cell.angle_beta   90.00
_cell.angle_gamma   90.00
#
_symmetry.space_group_name_H-M   'P 1'
#
loop_
_entity.id
_entity.type
_entity.pdbx_description
1 polymer ?
#
loop_
_entity_poly.entity_id
_entity_poly.type
_entity_poly.pdbx_seq_one_letter_code
_entity_poly.pdbx_strand_id
1 'polypeptide(L)'
;MARNWKKMSKEEEDKKRQETIDKAIETMNKGIYEYLDSDRFKTLLDTMSKFHDYSMNNTLLILGQNPHATHLAGYNKWQQDFNRQVKRGEKGLMIWMPVEIKVKEKQYVLDEKGNRILGDDGKFKKEEVCLLYTSDAADE
;
A
#
# COMPACT_ATOMS: atom_id res chain seq x y z
N MET A 1 -9.47 -9.93 32.31
CA MET A 1 -8.12 -9.32 32.41
C MET A 1 -7.96 -8.33 31.26
N ALA A 2 -7.91 -7.06 31.57
CA ALA A 2 -7.64 -6.02 30.58
C ALA A 2 -6.20 -6.17 30.08
N ARG A 3 -6.01 -6.41 28.78
CA ARG A 3 -4.67 -6.36 28.16
C ARG A 3 -4.17 -4.92 28.24
N ASN A 4 -3.15 -4.72 29.07
CA ASN A 4 -2.47 -3.44 29.18
C ASN A 4 -1.71 -3.19 27.85
N TRP A 5 -2.36 -2.49 26.91
CA TRP A 5 -1.73 -2.03 25.66
C TRP A 5 -0.75 -0.93 26.02
N LYS A 6 0.50 -1.29 26.24
CA LYS A 6 1.58 -0.32 26.33
C LYS A 6 1.66 0.36 24.97
N LYS A 7 1.21 1.61 24.91
CA LYS A 7 1.29 2.41 23.69
C LYS A 7 2.75 2.49 23.29
N MET A 8 3.09 1.94 22.15
CA MET A 8 4.46 1.99 21.60
C MET A 8 4.85 3.44 21.36
N SER A 9 6.13 3.74 21.48
CA SER A 9 6.64 5.05 21.07
C SER A 9 6.56 5.19 19.55
N LYS A 10 6.45 6.43 19.05
CA LYS A 10 6.40 6.71 17.61
C LYS A 10 7.63 6.13 16.87
N GLU A 11 8.80 6.18 17.51
CA GLU A 11 10.04 5.62 16.97
C GLU A 11 9.98 4.09 16.85
N GLU A 12 9.35 3.41 17.81
CA GLU A 12 9.17 1.96 17.76
C GLU A 12 8.15 1.55 16.68
N GLU A 13 7.10 2.34 16.46
CA GLU A 13 6.12 2.14 15.39
C GLU A 13 6.78 2.33 14.02
N ASP A 14 7.54 3.41 13.84
CA ASP A 14 8.25 3.70 12.59
C ASP A 14 9.29 2.61 12.26
N LYS A 15 10.01 2.13 13.28
CA LYS A 15 10.97 1.03 13.11
C LYS A 15 10.30 -0.26 12.68
N LYS A 16 9.19 -0.64 13.31
CA LYS A 16 8.43 -1.84 12.93
C LYS A 16 7.87 -1.72 11.52
N ARG A 17 7.37 -0.54 11.17
CA ARG A 17 6.87 -0.27 9.83
C ARG A 17 7.98 -0.45 8.79
N GLN A 18 9.17 0.08 9.05
CA GLN A 18 10.32 -0.08 8.15
C GLN A 18 10.74 -1.55 8.03
N GLU A 19 10.82 -2.29 9.13
CA GLU A 19 11.12 -3.72 9.12
C GLU A 19 10.09 -4.52 8.29
N THR A 20 8.80 -4.16 8.37
CA THR A 20 7.73 -4.78 7.57
C THR A 20 7.89 -4.49 6.09
N ILE A 21 8.22 -3.24 5.73
CA ILE A 21 8.48 -2.83 4.35
C ILE A 21 9.69 -3.57 3.79
N ASP A 22 10.80 -3.62 4.53
CA ASP A 22 12.03 -4.28 4.11
C ASP A 22 11.79 -5.78 3.87
N LYS A 23 11.02 -6.42 4.74
CA LYS A 23 10.63 -7.82 4.59
C LYS A 23 9.73 -8.06 3.37
N ALA A 24 8.82 -7.15 3.09
CA ALA A 24 7.97 -7.24 1.90
C ALA A 24 8.81 -7.11 0.62
N ILE A 25 9.74 -6.16 0.58
CA ILE A 25 10.67 -5.96 -0.54
C ILE A 25 11.55 -7.20 -0.73
N GLU A 26 12.09 -7.77 0.33
CA GLU A 26 12.89 -8.99 0.27
C GLU A 26 12.09 -10.17 -0.29
N THR A 27 10.86 -10.36 0.20
CA THR A 27 9.95 -11.42 -0.28
C THR A 27 9.62 -11.24 -1.76
N MET A 28 9.36 -10.01 -2.20
CA MET A 28 9.08 -9.68 -3.59
C MET A 28 10.30 -9.92 -4.49
N ASN A 29 11.48 -9.49 -4.07
CA ASN A 29 12.72 -9.69 -4.82
C ASN A 29 13.05 -11.17 -4.95
N LYS A 30 12.89 -11.94 -3.88
CA LYS A 30 13.06 -13.39 -3.91
C LYS A 30 12.08 -14.04 -4.90
N GLY A 31 10.82 -13.58 -4.89
CA GLY A 31 9.81 -14.01 -5.86
C GLY A 31 10.21 -13.72 -7.31
N ILE A 32 10.78 -12.54 -7.59
CA ILE A 32 11.28 -12.19 -8.93
C ILE A 32 12.31 -13.21 -9.41
N TYR A 33 13.35 -13.49 -8.63
CA TYR A 33 14.39 -14.46 -9.01
C TYR A 33 13.86 -15.88 -9.13
N GLU A 34 12.90 -16.25 -8.28
CA GLU A 34 12.37 -17.62 -8.23
C GLU A 34 11.36 -17.91 -9.34
N TYR A 35 10.51 -16.94 -9.69
CA TYR A 35 9.40 -17.12 -10.63
C TYR A 35 9.64 -16.61 -12.04
N LEU A 36 10.69 -15.80 -12.27
CA LEU A 36 11.09 -15.39 -13.62
C LEU A 36 11.97 -16.43 -14.31
N ASP A 37 12.41 -17.46 -13.61
CA ASP A 37 13.03 -18.60 -14.25
C ASP A 37 11.99 -19.42 -15.04
N SER A 38 12.41 -19.97 -16.19
CA SER A 38 11.55 -20.52 -17.24
C SER A 38 10.53 -21.55 -16.77
N ASP A 39 10.89 -22.40 -15.80
CA ASP A 39 10.03 -23.47 -15.34
C ASP A 39 8.91 -23.02 -14.39
N ARG A 40 9.12 -21.90 -13.69
CA ARG A 40 8.14 -21.34 -12.74
C ARG A 40 7.36 -20.14 -13.29
N PHE A 41 7.76 -19.64 -14.43
CA PHE A 41 7.09 -18.52 -15.09
C PHE A 41 5.62 -18.82 -15.41
N LYS A 42 5.32 -20.05 -15.81
CA LYS A 42 3.96 -20.51 -16.03
C LYS A 42 3.10 -20.40 -14.75
N THR A 43 3.66 -20.80 -13.60
CA THR A 43 2.99 -20.67 -12.30
C THR A 43 2.68 -19.21 -11.97
N LEU A 44 3.59 -18.29 -12.28
CA LEU A 44 3.37 -16.85 -12.12
C LEU A 44 2.20 -16.38 -12.99
N LEU A 45 2.17 -16.75 -14.26
CA LEU A 45 1.10 -16.38 -15.19
C LEU A 45 -0.26 -16.94 -14.75
N ASP A 46 -0.31 -18.21 -14.33
CA ASP A 46 -1.52 -18.83 -13.81
C ASP A 46 -2.03 -18.09 -12.54
N THR A 47 -1.11 -17.68 -11.69
CA THR A 47 -1.47 -16.93 -10.48
C THR A 47 -1.93 -15.51 -10.83
N MET A 48 -1.29 -14.83 -11.76
CA MET A 48 -1.74 -13.52 -12.25
C MET A 48 -3.14 -13.60 -12.85
N SER A 49 -3.49 -14.68 -13.54
CA SER A 49 -4.84 -14.87 -14.09
C SER A 49 -5.91 -15.03 -13.00
N LYS A 50 -5.55 -15.63 -11.86
CA LYS A 50 -6.45 -15.79 -10.70
C LYS A 50 -6.59 -14.50 -9.89
N PHE A 51 -5.52 -13.71 -9.83
CA PHE A 51 -5.43 -12.46 -9.08
C PHE A 51 -5.34 -11.24 -10.01
N HIS A 52 -6.15 -11.23 -11.07
CA HIS A 52 -6.14 -10.17 -12.10
C HIS A 52 -6.40 -8.75 -11.56
N ASP A 53 -7.03 -8.61 -10.39
CA ASP A 53 -7.25 -7.34 -9.70
C ASP A 53 -6.01 -6.83 -8.95
N TYR A 54 -4.96 -7.65 -8.85
CA TYR A 54 -3.73 -7.29 -8.15
C TYR A 54 -2.61 -6.97 -9.12
N SER A 55 -1.75 -6.02 -8.75
CA SER A 55 -0.55 -5.71 -9.54
C SER A 55 0.43 -6.90 -9.57
N MET A 56 1.35 -6.89 -10.53
CA MET A 56 2.41 -7.89 -10.61
C MET A 56 3.22 -7.96 -9.30
N ASN A 57 3.54 -6.81 -8.71
CA ASN A 57 4.28 -6.74 -7.45
C ASN A 57 3.51 -7.43 -6.31
N ASN A 58 2.20 -7.20 -6.22
CA ASN A 58 1.35 -7.87 -5.24
C ASN A 58 1.23 -9.36 -5.53
N THR A 59 1.14 -9.77 -6.77
CA THR A 59 1.10 -11.20 -7.14
C THR A 59 2.38 -11.91 -6.70
N LEU A 60 3.55 -11.31 -6.92
CA LEU A 60 4.83 -11.84 -6.45
C LEU A 60 4.91 -11.90 -4.91
N LEU A 61 4.40 -10.86 -4.25
CA LEU A 61 4.36 -10.81 -2.79
C LEU A 61 3.42 -11.88 -2.20
N ILE A 62 2.28 -12.13 -2.83
CA ILE A 62 1.34 -13.19 -2.46
C ILE A 62 1.99 -14.56 -2.63
N LEU A 63 2.59 -14.82 -3.79
CA LEU A 63 3.28 -16.09 -4.08
C LEU A 63 4.42 -16.36 -3.11
N GLY A 64 5.21 -15.34 -2.76
CA GLY A 64 6.31 -15.47 -1.83
C GLY A 64 5.87 -15.79 -0.39
N GLN A 65 4.66 -15.37 -0.01
CA GLN A 65 4.09 -15.65 1.31
C GLN A 65 3.29 -16.97 1.34
N ASN A 66 2.52 -17.22 0.29
CA ASN A 66 1.71 -18.43 0.16
C ASN A 66 1.57 -18.87 -1.30
N PRO A 67 2.43 -19.79 -1.76
CA PRO A 67 2.40 -20.31 -3.14
C PRO A 67 1.10 -21.01 -3.54
N HIS A 68 0.32 -21.44 -2.57
CA HIS A 68 -0.94 -22.19 -2.78
C HIS A 68 -2.19 -21.31 -2.62
N ALA A 69 -2.03 -19.99 -2.51
CA ALA A 69 -3.16 -19.08 -2.41
C ALA A 69 -4.03 -19.14 -3.67
N THR A 70 -5.33 -19.31 -3.49
CA THR A 70 -6.31 -19.36 -4.58
C THR A 70 -7.26 -18.17 -4.56
N HIS A 71 -7.53 -17.62 -3.39
CA HIS A 71 -8.42 -16.48 -3.19
C HIS A 71 -7.87 -15.57 -2.09
N LEU A 72 -8.01 -14.28 -2.29
CA LEU A 72 -7.68 -13.26 -1.32
C LEU A 72 -8.88 -12.33 -1.14
N ALA A 73 -9.18 -12.01 0.10
CA ALA A 73 -10.23 -11.05 0.43
C ALA A 73 -9.96 -10.45 1.81
N GLY A 74 -10.36 -9.22 2.00
CA GLY A 74 -10.35 -8.59 3.32
C GLY A 74 -11.24 -9.35 4.30
N TYR A 75 -10.95 -9.20 5.60
CA TYR A 75 -11.65 -9.92 6.67
C TYR A 75 -13.19 -9.88 6.56
N ASN A 76 -13.74 -8.69 6.31
CA ASN A 76 -15.19 -8.53 6.19
C ASN A 76 -15.75 -9.14 4.89
N LYS A 77 -14.98 -9.11 3.80
CA LYS A 77 -15.39 -9.70 2.52
C LYS A 77 -15.49 -11.22 2.57
N TRP A 78 -14.65 -11.89 3.37
CA TRP A 78 -14.77 -13.33 3.57
C TRP A 78 -16.15 -13.73 4.07
N GLN A 79 -16.73 -12.92 4.95
CA GLN A 79 -18.07 -13.18 5.48
C GLN A 79 -19.16 -12.75 4.51
N GLN A 80 -19.03 -11.59 3.88
CA GLN A 80 -20.06 -11.00 3.02
C GLN A 80 -20.19 -11.72 1.67
N ASP A 81 -19.05 -11.97 1.01
CA ASP A 81 -19.06 -12.48 -0.37
C ASP A 81 -18.94 -14.01 -0.43
N PHE A 82 -18.24 -14.61 0.51
CA PHE A 82 -17.98 -16.06 0.53
C PHE A 82 -18.72 -16.82 1.61
N ASN A 83 -19.44 -16.12 2.49
CA ASN A 83 -20.12 -16.70 3.66
C ASN A 83 -19.18 -17.58 4.51
N ARG A 84 -17.93 -17.13 4.65
CA ARG A 84 -16.87 -17.79 5.41
C ARG A 84 -16.31 -16.86 6.46
N GLN A 85 -15.86 -17.42 7.55
CA GLN A 85 -15.23 -16.67 8.64
C GLN A 85 -13.74 -17.04 8.75
N VAL A 86 -12.90 -16.03 8.87
CA VAL A 86 -11.46 -16.23 9.14
C VAL A 86 -11.30 -16.85 10.53
N LYS A 87 -10.54 -17.93 10.63
CA LYS A 87 -10.30 -18.61 11.90
C LYS A 87 -9.45 -17.73 12.83
N ARG A 88 -9.71 -17.86 14.12
CA ARG A 88 -8.92 -17.15 15.13
C ARG A 88 -7.46 -17.61 15.09
N GLY A 89 -6.54 -16.66 15.02
CA GLY A 89 -5.10 -16.92 14.98
C GLY A 89 -4.50 -17.04 13.57
N GLU A 90 -5.32 -17.00 12.51
CA GLU A 90 -4.81 -16.91 11.14
C GLU A 90 -4.14 -15.57 10.90
N LYS A 91 -3.03 -15.60 10.16
CA LYS A 91 -2.29 -14.40 9.76
C LYS A 91 -2.69 -13.99 8.35
N GLY A 92 -2.97 -12.70 8.16
CA GLY A 92 -3.18 -12.13 6.84
C GLY A 92 -1.91 -12.13 5.99
N LEU A 93 -2.08 -12.10 4.68
CA LEU A 93 -0.99 -11.86 3.74
C LEU A 93 -0.79 -10.37 3.56
N MET A 94 0.47 -9.94 3.53
CA MET A 94 0.83 -8.55 3.22
C MET A 94 0.62 -8.28 1.74
N ILE A 95 0.06 -7.12 1.42
CA ILE A 95 -0.04 -6.59 0.07
C ILE A 95 0.32 -5.10 0.08
N TRP A 96 0.79 -4.59 -1.05
CA TRP A 96 0.94 -3.16 -1.27
C TRP A 96 -0.42 -2.55 -1.61
N MET A 97 -0.77 -1.46 -0.92
CA MET A 97 -1.97 -0.72 -1.19
C MET A 97 -1.62 0.76 -1.46
N PRO A 98 -2.17 1.37 -2.54
CA PRO A 98 -1.97 2.79 -2.78
C PRO A 98 -2.68 3.59 -1.68
N VAL A 99 -1.96 4.54 -1.10
CA VAL A 99 -2.51 5.47 -0.10
C VAL A 99 -2.61 6.85 -0.73
N GLU A 100 -3.79 7.43 -0.70
CA GLU A 100 -4.00 8.81 -1.11
C GLU A 100 -3.64 9.75 0.04
N ILE A 101 -2.62 10.58 -0.17
CA ILE A 101 -2.19 11.59 0.79
C ILE A 101 -2.67 12.95 0.29
N LYS A 102 -3.52 13.60 1.08
CA LYS A 102 -3.95 14.97 0.82
C LYS A 102 -2.94 15.93 1.45
N VAL A 103 -2.17 16.62 0.63
CA VAL A 103 -1.23 17.63 1.08
C VAL A 103 -1.78 19.01 0.71
N LYS A 104 -1.84 19.89 1.68
CA LYS A 104 -2.22 21.29 1.46
C LYS A 104 -0.96 22.10 1.25
N GLU A 105 -0.82 22.66 0.07
CA GLU A 105 0.28 23.56 -0.27
C GLU A 105 -0.25 24.97 -0.55
N LYS A 106 0.53 25.98 -0.14
CA LYS A 106 0.24 27.38 -0.46
C LYS A 106 0.94 27.71 -1.77
N GLN A 107 0.16 27.87 -2.83
CA GLN A 107 0.67 28.27 -4.13
C GLN A 107 0.39 29.75 -4.39
N TYR A 108 1.26 30.38 -5.19
CA TYR A 108 1.03 31.76 -5.62
C TYR A 108 -0.14 31.82 -6.61
N VAL A 109 -1.03 32.78 -6.39
CA VAL A 109 -2.10 33.07 -7.36
C VAL A 109 -1.48 33.76 -8.56
N LEU A 110 -1.75 33.23 -9.75
CA LEU A 110 -1.23 33.76 -11.01
C LEU A 110 -2.35 34.46 -11.80
N ASP A 111 -1.98 35.47 -12.57
CA ASP A 111 -2.88 36.11 -13.53
C ASP A 111 -2.99 35.28 -14.83
N GLU A 112 -3.82 35.71 -15.77
CA GLU A 112 -4.01 35.05 -17.06
C GLU A 112 -2.71 34.95 -17.91
N LYS A 113 -1.69 35.74 -17.57
CA LYS A 113 -0.37 35.77 -18.23
C LYS A 113 0.69 34.95 -17.48
N GLY A 114 0.31 34.32 -16.36
CA GLY A 114 1.22 33.54 -15.54
C GLY A 114 2.07 34.33 -14.54
N ASN A 115 1.78 35.62 -14.31
CA ASN A 115 2.50 36.42 -13.34
C ASN A 115 1.84 36.32 -11.95
N ARG A 116 2.64 36.45 -10.90
CA ARG A 116 2.15 36.44 -9.51
C ARG A 116 1.35 37.68 -9.22
N ILE A 117 0.15 37.51 -8.66
CA ILE A 117 -0.73 38.63 -8.28
C ILE A 117 -0.28 39.22 -6.95
N LEU A 118 -0.13 40.56 -6.92
CA LEU A 118 0.16 41.31 -5.69
C LEU A 118 -1.13 41.57 -4.91
N GLY A 119 -1.11 41.36 -3.59
CA GLY A 119 -2.20 41.74 -2.71
C GLY A 119 -2.14 43.23 -2.33
N ASP A 120 -3.22 43.71 -1.71
CA ASP A 120 -3.34 45.12 -1.24
C ASP A 120 -2.34 45.42 -0.10
N ASP A 121 -1.78 44.42 0.53
CA ASP A 121 -0.74 44.48 1.56
C ASP A 121 0.71 44.51 1.00
N GLY A 122 0.87 44.60 -0.31
CA GLY A 122 2.17 44.59 -0.99
C GLY A 122 2.87 43.23 -1.03
N LYS A 123 2.19 42.12 -0.64
CA LYS A 123 2.70 40.76 -0.71
C LYS A 123 2.00 39.97 -1.81
N PHE A 124 2.70 39.00 -2.38
CA PHE A 124 2.10 38.09 -3.38
C PHE A 124 0.98 37.25 -2.76
N LYS A 125 -0.19 37.26 -3.40
CA LYS A 125 -1.33 36.44 -2.99
C LYS A 125 -0.97 34.98 -3.08
N LYS A 126 -1.34 34.23 -2.04
CA LYS A 126 -1.20 32.75 -2.01
C LYS A 126 -2.56 32.15 -1.68
N GLU A 127 -2.89 31.08 -2.33
CA GLU A 127 -4.06 30.26 -2.02
C GLU A 127 -3.64 28.86 -1.58
N GLU A 128 -4.48 28.24 -0.78
CA GLU A 128 -4.26 26.88 -0.30
C GLU A 128 -4.86 25.90 -1.31
N VAL A 129 -4.00 25.14 -1.97
CA VAL A 129 -4.39 24.12 -2.94
C VAL A 129 -4.24 22.74 -2.29
N CYS A 130 -5.27 21.90 -2.40
CA CYS A 130 -5.23 20.53 -1.94
C CYS A 130 -4.70 19.66 -3.09
N LEU A 131 -3.49 19.13 -2.93
CA LEU A 131 -2.90 18.18 -3.87
C LEU A 131 -3.12 16.76 -3.37
N LEU A 132 -3.50 15.87 -4.28
CA LEU A 132 -3.63 14.45 -4.03
C LEU A 132 -2.38 13.73 -4.53
N TYR A 133 -1.64 13.14 -3.62
CA TYR A 133 -0.53 12.24 -3.96
C TYR A 133 -0.93 10.82 -3.66
N THR A 134 -0.55 9.90 -4.53
CA THR A 134 -0.65 8.46 -4.28
C THR A 134 0.72 7.92 -3.91
N SER A 135 0.81 7.19 -2.81
CA SER A 135 2.01 6.45 -2.44
C SER A 135 1.63 4.99 -2.19
N ASP A 136 2.52 4.08 -2.54
CA ASP A 136 2.35 2.68 -2.20
C ASP A 136 2.75 2.48 -0.74
N ALA A 137 1.83 1.97 0.06
CA ALA A 137 2.09 1.57 1.44
C ALA A 137 1.86 0.06 1.58
N ALA A 138 2.67 -0.58 2.41
CA ALA A 138 2.40 -1.95 2.82
C ALA A 138 1.32 -1.92 3.90
N ASP A 139 0.19 -2.57 3.64
CA ASP A 139 -0.87 -2.76 4.64
C ASP A 139 -0.67 -4.09 5.36
N GLU A 140 -0.82 -4.02 6.69
CA GLU A 140 -0.76 -5.19 7.58
C GLU A 140 -2.11 -5.92 7.63
#